data_c154bbf3cee4efb166e267433c0a56ca
#
_entry.id   c154bbf3cee4efb166e267433c0a56ca
#
_cell.length_a   1.000
_cell.length_b   1.000
_cell.length_c   1.000
_cell.angle_alpha   90.00
_cell.angle_beta   90.00
_cell.angle_gamma   90.00
#
_symmetry.space_group_name_H-M   'P 1'
#
loop_
_entity.id
_entity.type
_entity.pdbx_description
1 polymer ?
#
loop_
_entity_poly.entity_id
_entity_poly.type
_entity_poly.pdbx_seq_one_letter_code
_entity_poly.pdbx_strand_id
1 'polypeptide(L)'
;MQENPFQEERQGRNVDNLMKVGMGYDVHRLTENRNLILGGVKIPWELGLLGHSDADVVVHAIMDALLGAAALRDIGRHFPDTDPQYKGISSILLLQKVGGLLKEKGYQIVNIDATIIAQKPKLLPHIDQMIK
;
A
#
# COMPACT_ATOMS: atom_id res chain seq x y z
N MET A 1 24.32 6.43 -30.79
CA MET A 1 23.32 6.41 -29.71
C MET A 1 22.08 7.17 -30.19
N GLN A 2 20.97 6.48 -30.35
CA GLN A 2 19.71 7.18 -30.62
C GLN A 2 19.24 7.83 -29.32
N GLU A 3 19.08 9.15 -29.34
CA GLU A 3 18.48 9.87 -28.24
C GLU A 3 17.03 9.41 -28.09
N ASN A 4 16.65 9.09 -26.87
CA ASN A 4 15.29 8.66 -26.55
C ASN A 4 14.35 9.87 -26.72
N PRO A 5 13.45 9.89 -27.73
CA PRO A 5 12.58 11.03 -27.99
C PRO A 5 11.67 11.37 -26.80
N PHE A 6 11.51 10.45 -25.85
CA PHE A 6 10.75 10.70 -24.62
C PHE A 6 11.50 11.48 -23.56
N GLN A 7 12.81 11.70 -23.70
CA GLN A 7 13.58 12.52 -22.76
C GLN A 7 13.49 14.02 -23.02
N GLU A 8 13.35 14.43 -24.27
CA GLU A 8 13.23 15.85 -24.63
C GLU A 8 11.89 16.46 -24.18
N GLU A 9 10.80 15.69 -24.19
CA GLU A 9 9.50 16.16 -23.74
C GLU A 9 9.41 16.43 -22.22
N ARG A 10 10.32 15.86 -21.45
CA ARG A 10 10.35 16.07 -19.98
C ARG A 10 10.98 17.38 -19.57
N GLN A 11 11.86 17.95 -20.40
CA GLN A 11 12.61 19.16 -20.06
C GLN A 11 11.82 20.46 -20.17
N GLY A 12 10.69 20.44 -20.88
CA GLY A 12 9.85 21.61 -21.08
C GLY A 12 8.57 21.70 -20.24
N ARG A 13 8.27 20.68 -19.41
CA ARG A 13 7.07 20.65 -18.56
C ARG A 13 7.44 21.01 -17.13
N ASN A 14 6.62 21.88 -16.53
CA ASN A 14 6.71 22.15 -15.08
C ASN A 14 6.26 20.88 -14.33
N VAL A 15 7.25 20.03 -13.96
CA VAL A 15 7.04 18.71 -13.34
C VAL A 15 6.33 18.83 -11.99
N ASP A 16 6.41 20.01 -11.34
CA ASP A 16 5.87 20.26 -10.00
C ASP A 16 4.33 20.25 -9.95
N ASN A 17 3.67 20.43 -11.12
CA ASN A 17 2.20 20.47 -11.23
C ASN A 17 1.60 19.23 -11.90
N LEU A 18 2.38 18.16 -12.12
CA LEU A 18 1.87 16.93 -12.72
C LEU A 18 1.25 16.02 -11.68
N MET A 19 -0.01 15.65 -11.89
CA MET A 19 -0.67 14.61 -11.13
C MET A 19 -0.07 13.24 -11.50
N LYS A 20 0.18 12.43 -10.47
CA LYS A 20 0.63 11.04 -10.62
C LYS A 20 -0.46 10.11 -10.12
N VAL A 21 -0.61 8.99 -10.81
CA VAL A 21 -1.57 7.95 -10.46
C VAL A 21 -0.81 6.65 -10.24
N GLY A 22 -1.19 5.91 -9.22
CA GLY A 22 -0.65 4.59 -8.94
C GLY A 22 -1.76 3.59 -8.70
N MET A 23 -1.48 2.32 -8.97
CA MET A 23 -2.38 1.21 -8.72
C MET A 23 -1.61 0.13 -7.95
N GLY A 24 -2.24 -0.44 -6.93
CA GLY A 24 -1.74 -1.56 -6.17
C GLY A 24 -2.76 -2.68 -6.12
N TYR A 25 -2.26 -3.89 -6.13
CA TYR A 25 -3.07 -5.09 -5.99
C TYR A 25 -2.36 -6.05 -5.05
N ASP A 26 -3.08 -6.62 -4.09
CA ASP A 26 -2.51 -7.59 -3.18
C ASP A 26 -3.54 -8.67 -2.83
N VAL A 27 -3.05 -9.86 -2.58
CA VAL A 27 -3.84 -11.00 -2.18
C VAL A 27 -3.07 -11.84 -1.17
N HIS A 28 -3.75 -12.26 -0.12
CA HIS A 28 -3.19 -13.13 0.91
C HIS A 28 -4.11 -14.33 1.15
N ARG A 29 -3.50 -15.47 1.52
CA ARG A 29 -4.23 -16.67 1.90
C ARG A 29 -4.79 -16.50 3.30
N LEU A 30 -6.02 -16.97 3.53
CA LEU A 30 -6.60 -17.11 4.86
C LEU A 30 -6.02 -18.32 5.59
N THR A 31 -5.78 -18.17 6.87
CA THR A 31 -5.23 -19.23 7.72
C THR A 31 -5.78 -19.14 9.15
N GLU A 32 -5.67 -20.25 9.87
CA GLU A 32 -6.04 -20.32 11.27
C GLU A 32 -4.99 -19.64 12.17
N ASN A 33 -5.39 -19.33 13.40
CA ASN A 33 -4.52 -18.77 14.45
C ASN A 33 -3.88 -17.42 14.10
N ARG A 34 -4.55 -16.63 13.28
CA ARG A 34 -4.15 -15.27 12.98
C ARG A 34 -5.33 -14.32 13.06
N ASN A 35 -5.07 -13.11 13.51
CA ASN A 35 -6.04 -12.03 13.46
C ASN A 35 -6.28 -11.58 12.02
N LEU A 36 -7.53 -11.27 11.70
CA LEU A 36 -7.88 -10.62 10.44
C LEU A 36 -7.78 -9.11 10.64
N ILE A 37 -6.81 -8.49 9.99
CA ILE A 37 -6.59 -7.05 10.03
C ILE A 37 -6.72 -6.51 8.60
N LEU A 38 -7.66 -5.59 8.41
CA LEU A 38 -7.93 -4.97 7.12
C LEU A 38 -8.09 -3.46 7.29
N GLY A 39 -7.33 -2.69 6.51
CA GLY A 39 -7.34 -1.23 6.63
C GLY A 39 -6.97 -0.72 8.01
N GLY A 40 -6.10 -1.44 8.73
CA GLY A 40 -5.71 -1.14 10.10
C GLY A 40 -6.72 -1.54 11.17
N VAL A 41 -7.85 -2.17 10.79
CA VAL A 41 -8.92 -2.55 11.71
C VAL A 41 -8.91 -4.06 11.95
N LYS A 42 -8.93 -4.46 13.22
CA LYS A 42 -9.09 -5.86 13.60
C LYS A 42 -10.55 -6.28 13.42
N ILE A 43 -10.79 -7.20 12.50
CA ILE A 43 -12.12 -7.72 12.18
C ILE A 43 -12.36 -9.01 12.96
N PRO A 44 -13.47 -9.11 13.73
CA PRO A 44 -13.82 -10.36 14.40
C PRO A 44 -14.12 -11.46 13.37
N TRP A 45 -13.22 -12.40 13.25
CA TRP A 45 -13.35 -13.53 12.32
C TRP A 45 -12.45 -14.69 12.77
N GLU A 46 -12.84 -15.90 12.43
CA GLU A 46 -12.13 -17.14 12.83
C GLU A 46 -10.80 -17.35 12.10
N LEU A 47 -10.63 -16.73 10.92
CA LEU A 47 -9.41 -16.81 10.11
C LEU A 47 -8.78 -15.44 9.97
N GLY A 48 -7.46 -15.41 9.81
CA GLY A 48 -6.70 -14.22 9.46
C GLY A 48 -5.90 -14.44 8.19
N LEU A 49 -5.23 -13.39 7.73
CA LEU A 49 -4.39 -13.45 6.54
C LEU A 49 -2.98 -13.91 6.89
N LEU A 50 -2.39 -14.72 6.03
CA LEU A 50 -1.03 -15.22 6.18
C LEU A 50 -0.04 -14.23 5.56
N GLY A 51 0.98 -13.85 6.33
CA GLY A 51 2.04 -12.97 5.86
C GLY A 51 3.08 -12.72 6.94
N HIS A 52 4.18 -12.06 6.56
CA HIS A 52 5.31 -11.76 7.45
C HIS A 52 4.95 -10.67 8.48
N SER A 53 4.28 -9.60 8.04
CA SER A 53 3.72 -8.54 8.89
C SER A 53 2.38 -8.99 9.48
N ASP A 54 1.49 -8.06 9.81
CA ASP A 54 0.10 -8.36 10.18
C ASP A 54 -0.74 -8.83 8.99
N ALA A 55 -0.16 -8.83 7.79
CA ALA A 55 -0.79 -9.25 6.53
C ALA A 55 -2.04 -8.45 6.15
N ASP A 56 -2.08 -7.16 6.50
CA ASP A 56 -3.16 -6.26 6.09
C ASP A 56 -3.09 -6.00 4.57
N VAL A 57 -3.84 -6.80 3.83
CA VAL A 57 -3.83 -6.78 2.36
C VAL A 57 -4.30 -5.44 1.78
N VAL A 58 -5.19 -4.75 2.47
CA VAL A 58 -5.70 -3.43 2.04
C VAL A 58 -4.60 -2.39 2.11
N VAL A 59 -3.92 -2.31 3.25
CA VAL A 59 -2.82 -1.37 3.46
C VAL A 59 -1.64 -1.69 2.56
N HIS A 60 -1.34 -2.98 2.32
CA HIS A 60 -0.29 -3.40 1.38
C HIS A 60 -0.58 -2.92 -0.04
N ALA A 61 -1.81 -3.09 -0.53
CA ALA A 61 -2.20 -2.60 -1.86
C ALA A 61 -2.09 -1.08 -1.96
N ILE A 62 -2.49 -0.35 -0.91
CA ILE A 62 -2.38 1.11 -0.86
C ILE A 62 -0.90 1.53 -0.92
N MET A 63 -0.04 0.90 -0.14
CA MET A 63 1.40 1.21 -0.17
C MET A 63 2.01 0.97 -1.54
N ASP A 64 1.68 -0.13 -2.20
CA ASP A 64 2.15 -0.42 -3.55
C ASP A 64 1.67 0.62 -4.56
N ALA A 65 0.42 1.06 -4.45
CA ALA A 65 -0.11 2.12 -5.30
C ALA A 65 0.65 3.45 -5.11
N LEU A 66 0.91 3.82 -3.86
CA LEU A 66 1.61 5.05 -3.53
C LEU A 66 3.07 5.03 -4.01
N LEU A 67 3.77 3.94 -3.75
CA LEU A 67 5.15 3.76 -4.19
C LEU A 67 5.24 3.72 -5.72
N GLY A 68 4.33 3.02 -6.37
CA GLY A 68 4.27 2.94 -7.83
C GLY A 68 4.02 4.29 -8.47
N ALA A 69 3.11 5.11 -7.94
CA ALA A 69 2.85 6.47 -8.42
C ALA A 69 4.10 7.34 -8.37
N ALA A 70 4.93 7.17 -7.34
CA ALA A 70 6.18 7.90 -7.16
C ALA A 70 7.39 7.26 -7.85
N ALA A 71 7.19 6.17 -8.61
CA ALA A 71 8.24 5.38 -9.24
C ALA A 71 9.30 4.84 -8.24
N LEU A 72 8.85 4.45 -7.05
CA LEU A 72 9.68 3.96 -5.95
C LEU A 72 9.57 2.43 -5.76
N ARG A 73 9.10 1.72 -6.77
CA ARG A 73 8.91 0.27 -6.78
C ARG A 73 7.74 -0.18 -5.91
N ASP A 74 7.94 -1.13 -5.02
CA ASP A 74 6.90 -1.76 -4.22
C ASP A 74 7.34 -1.98 -2.78
N ILE A 75 6.42 -2.48 -1.95
CA ILE A 75 6.68 -2.73 -0.52
C ILE A 75 7.74 -3.81 -0.30
N GLY A 76 7.84 -4.80 -1.16
CA GLY A 76 8.84 -5.85 -1.03
C GLY A 76 10.27 -5.31 -1.14
N ARG A 77 10.46 -4.23 -1.88
CA ARG A 77 11.76 -3.54 -2.00
C ARG A 77 12.11 -2.77 -0.73
N HIS A 78 11.14 -2.10 -0.12
CA HIS A 78 11.36 -1.25 1.07
C HIS A 78 11.29 -2.04 2.38
N PHE A 79 10.43 -3.06 2.44
CA PHE A 79 10.16 -3.85 3.64
C PHE A 79 10.20 -5.35 3.31
N PRO A 80 11.39 -5.91 3.01
CA PRO A 80 11.49 -7.31 2.58
C PRO A 80 11.04 -8.29 3.68
N ASP A 81 10.32 -9.34 3.27
CA ASP A 81 9.85 -10.41 4.15
C ASP A 81 10.98 -11.16 4.86
N THR A 82 12.19 -11.07 4.32
CA THR A 82 13.39 -11.68 4.91
C THR A 82 13.94 -10.91 6.10
N ASP A 83 13.50 -9.66 6.32
CA ASP A 83 13.98 -8.84 7.42
C ASP A 83 13.18 -9.11 8.69
N PRO A 84 13.82 -9.63 9.76
CA PRO A 84 13.14 -9.98 11.01
C PRO A 84 12.46 -8.80 11.70
N GLN A 85 12.92 -7.56 11.46
CA GLN A 85 12.33 -6.37 12.09
C GLN A 85 10.88 -6.14 11.69
N TYR A 86 10.45 -6.66 10.53
CA TYR A 86 9.09 -6.49 10.02
C TYR A 86 8.16 -7.65 10.37
N LYS A 87 8.66 -8.69 11.04
CA LYS A 87 7.85 -9.84 11.45
C LYS A 87 6.78 -9.41 12.45
N GLY A 88 5.52 -9.63 12.11
CA GLY A 88 4.38 -9.28 12.95
C GLY A 88 4.11 -7.78 13.09
N ILE A 89 4.84 -6.94 12.38
CA ILE A 89 4.67 -5.48 12.46
C ILE A 89 3.29 -5.05 11.94
N SER A 90 2.72 -4.01 12.54
CA SER A 90 1.53 -3.35 12.02
C SER A 90 1.82 -2.71 10.66
N SER A 91 1.02 -3.04 9.65
CA SER A 91 1.15 -2.44 8.32
C SER A 91 0.87 -0.94 8.31
N ILE A 92 0.09 -0.43 9.28
CA ILE A 92 -0.11 1.01 9.46
C ILE A 92 1.22 1.72 9.76
N LEU A 93 2.10 1.12 10.54
CA LEU A 93 3.44 1.69 10.79
C LEU A 93 4.28 1.74 9.51
N LEU A 94 4.17 0.72 8.65
CA LEU A 94 4.82 0.71 7.35
C LEU A 94 4.23 1.79 6.43
N LEU A 95 2.91 1.95 6.43
CA LEU A 95 2.23 2.99 5.66
C LEU A 95 2.67 4.39 6.10
N GLN A 96 2.85 4.62 7.39
CA GLN A 96 3.38 5.88 7.90
C GLN A 96 4.78 6.17 7.38
N LYS A 97 5.64 5.15 7.28
CA LYS A 97 6.98 5.27 6.67
C LYS A 97 6.89 5.62 5.19
N VAL A 98 5.98 5.00 4.44
CA VAL A 98 5.75 5.32 3.03
C VAL A 98 5.26 6.77 2.88
N GLY A 99 4.31 7.19 3.70
CA GLY A 99 3.82 8.57 3.71
C GLY A 99 4.93 9.59 3.96
N GLY A 100 5.80 9.31 4.93
CA GLY A 100 6.97 10.14 5.21
C GLY A 100 7.94 10.24 4.04
N LEU A 101 8.19 9.11 3.37
CA LEU A 101 9.04 9.06 2.18
C LEU A 101 8.48 9.90 1.03
N LEU A 102 7.18 9.81 0.78
CA LEU A 102 6.52 10.61 -0.26
C LEU A 102 6.59 12.11 0.04
N LYS A 103 6.34 12.49 1.28
CA LYS A 103 6.44 13.88 1.72
C LYS A 103 7.86 14.42 1.56
N GLU A 104 8.86 13.65 1.94
CA GLU A 104 10.28 13.99 1.78
C GLU A 104 10.63 14.25 0.31
N LYS A 105 10.03 13.48 -0.61
CA LYS A 105 10.23 13.64 -2.05
C LYS A 105 9.34 14.71 -2.69
N GLY A 106 8.56 15.43 -1.91
CA GLY A 106 7.74 16.54 -2.39
C GLY A 106 6.37 16.14 -2.94
N TYR A 107 5.92 14.92 -2.67
CA TYR A 107 4.60 14.45 -3.11
C TYR A 107 3.52 14.71 -2.06
N GLN A 108 2.31 14.95 -2.53
CA GLN A 108 1.11 15.05 -1.72
C GLN A 108 0.09 14.03 -2.17
N ILE A 109 -0.48 13.29 -1.22
CA ILE A 109 -1.57 12.34 -1.50
C ILE A 109 -2.87 13.14 -1.62
N VAL A 110 -3.53 13.05 -2.78
CA VAL A 110 -4.79 13.76 -3.04
C VAL A 110 -5.97 12.92 -2.58
N ASN A 111 -6.06 11.68 -3.02
CA ASN A 111 -7.07 10.73 -2.54
C ASN A 111 -6.62 9.29 -2.77
N ILE A 112 -7.25 8.38 -2.08
CA ILE A 112 -7.06 6.94 -2.22
C ILE A 112 -8.43 6.30 -2.36
N ASP A 113 -8.58 5.44 -3.37
CA ASP A 113 -9.74 4.59 -3.53
C ASP A 113 -9.30 3.13 -3.42
N ALA A 114 -10.02 2.35 -2.61
CA ALA A 114 -9.68 0.95 -2.36
C ALA A 114 -10.91 0.07 -2.49
N THR A 115 -10.74 -1.09 -3.12
CA THR A 115 -11.78 -2.11 -3.24
C THR A 115 -11.30 -3.39 -2.57
N ILE A 116 -12.12 -3.96 -1.71
CA ILE A 116 -11.85 -5.24 -1.05
C ILE A 116 -12.80 -6.28 -1.62
N ILE A 117 -12.24 -7.39 -2.09
CA ILE A 117 -13.00 -8.52 -2.62
C ILE A 117 -12.91 -9.67 -1.61
N ALA A 118 -14.01 -9.95 -0.94
CA ALA A 118 -14.09 -11.00 0.06
C ALA A 118 -15.51 -11.56 0.11
N GLN A 119 -15.63 -12.89 0.19
CA GLN A 119 -16.94 -13.54 0.40
C GLN A 119 -17.41 -13.39 1.84
N LYS A 120 -16.52 -13.58 2.79
CA LYS A 120 -16.74 -13.52 4.24
C LYS A 120 -15.47 -13.00 4.93
N PRO A 121 -15.59 -12.34 6.09
CA PRO A 121 -16.83 -11.84 6.72
C PRO A 121 -17.42 -10.65 5.98
N LYS A 122 -18.60 -10.19 6.41
CA LYS A 122 -19.17 -8.93 5.93
C LYS A 122 -18.33 -7.76 6.45
N LEU A 123 -17.85 -6.92 5.55
CA LEU A 123 -16.94 -5.83 5.88
C LEU A 123 -17.61 -4.48 6.05
N LEU A 124 -18.85 -4.33 5.54
CA LEU A 124 -19.57 -3.06 5.57
C LEU A 124 -19.59 -2.40 6.97
N PRO A 125 -19.83 -3.14 8.08
CA PRO A 125 -19.83 -2.52 9.42
C PRO A 125 -18.49 -1.93 9.84
N HIS A 126 -17.42 -2.26 9.17
CA HIS A 126 -16.03 -1.87 9.54
C HIS A 126 -15.43 -0.80 8.63
N ILE A 127 -16.11 -0.45 7.53
CA ILE A 127 -15.56 0.48 6.52
C ILE A 127 -15.27 1.86 7.12
N ASP A 128 -16.19 2.38 7.93
CA ASP A 128 -16.02 3.72 8.53
C ASP A 128 -14.76 3.81 9.41
N GLN A 129 -14.40 2.71 10.08
CA GLN A 129 -13.18 2.66 10.88
C GLN A 129 -11.92 2.60 10.00
N MET A 130 -12.00 1.94 8.85
CA MET A 130 -10.88 1.85 7.91
C MET A 130 -10.55 3.21 7.27
N ILE A 131 -11.57 4.03 7.03
CA ILE A 131 -11.41 5.35 6.40
C ILE A 131 -10.73 6.36 7.32
N LYS A 132 -10.86 6.20 8.61
CA LYS A 132 -10.19 7.08 9.58
C LYS A 132 -8.69 6.86 9.62
#